data_f9b9101832717ba135dada1499e85b3d
#
_entry.id   f9b9101832717ba135dada1499e85b3d
#
_cell.length_a   1.000
_cell.length_b   1.000
_cell.length_c   1.000
_cell.angle_alpha   90.00
_cell.angle_beta   90.00
_cell.angle_gamma   90.00
#
_symmetry.space_group_name_H-M   'P 1'
#
loop_
_entity.id
_entity.type
_entity.pdbx_description
1 polymer ?
#
loop_
_entity_poly.entity_id
_entity_poly.type
_entity_poly.pdbx_seq_one_letter_code
_entity_poly.pdbx_strand_id
1 'polypeptide(L)'
;MSILQTTNLCKTYGQKPNIVKALDGVTITVDKGEFVAIIGTSGSGKSTLLHMLGGLDRPTSGNVKVDNFELGKLNDENLTVFRRQRIGFIFQNYNLVPVLSVWENIIFPITLDGKTSDQQFIMEIVKLLGLEKKLDNLPNNLSGGQQQRVAIARALASKPAIILADEPTGNLDSKTSDEVIELLKVTSKKFHQTIVMITHNPEIAEQADRTIRIEDGRIAQQ
;
A
#
# COMPACT_ATOMS: atom_id res chain seq x y z
N MET A 1 -6.96 -18.49 -1.07
CA MET A 1 -8.21 -17.81 -0.59
C MET A 1 -8.05 -16.32 -0.86
N SER A 2 -8.93 -15.76 -1.70
CA SER A 2 -8.80 -14.38 -2.13
C SER A 2 -9.03 -13.41 -0.96
N ILE A 3 -8.09 -12.49 -0.73
CA ILE A 3 -8.15 -11.42 0.26
C ILE A 3 -8.66 -10.13 -0.34
N LEU A 4 -8.42 -9.92 -1.65
CA LEU A 4 -8.85 -8.76 -2.42
C LEU A 4 -9.52 -9.19 -3.72
N GLN A 5 -10.63 -8.57 -4.05
CA GLN A 5 -11.36 -8.76 -5.30
C GLN A 5 -11.90 -7.42 -5.80
N THR A 6 -11.79 -7.18 -7.10
CA THR A 6 -12.58 -6.17 -7.80
C THR A 6 -13.48 -6.83 -8.84
N THR A 7 -14.63 -6.26 -9.09
CA THR A 7 -15.57 -6.75 -10.08
C THR A 7 -16.08 -5.58 -10.93
N ASN A 8 -15.74 -5.58 -12.22
CA ASN A 8 -16.14 -4.54 -13.18
C ASN A 8 -15.91 -3.12 -12.65
N LEU A 9 -14.77 -2.90 -11.99
CA LEU A 9 -14.45 -1.65 -11.32
C LEU A 9 -14.22 -0.54 -12.33
N CYS A 10 -15.01 0.54 -12.25
CA CYS A 10 -14.87 1.72 -13.09
C CYS A 10 -14.69 2.97 -12.23
N LYS A 11 -13.83 3.87 -12.71
CA LYS A 11 -13.67 5.22 -12.16
C LYS A 11 -13.59 6.26 -13.26
N THR A 12 -14.45 7.26 -13.14
CA THR A 12 -14.52 8.36 -14.09
C THR A 12 -14.34 9.68 -13.31
N TYR A 13 -13.51 10.56 -13.83
CA TYR A 13 -13.32 11.92 -13.30
C TYR A 13 -13.79 12.97 -14.32
N GLY A 14 -14.12 14.15 -13.82
CA GLY A 14 -14.54 15.30 -14.62
C GLY A 14 -16.03 15.30 -14.96
N GLN A 15 -16.43 16.34 -15.72
CA GLN A 15 -17.78 16.54 -16.24
C GLN A 15 -17.70 16.78 -17.75
N LYS A 16 -18.79 16.52 -18.46
CA LYS A 16 -18.84 16.81 -19.91
C LYS A 16 -18.44 18.27 -20.19
N PRO A 17 -17.60 18.56 -21.22
CA PRO A 17 -17.09 17.60 -22.20
C PRO A 17 -15.82 16.84 -21.78
N ASN A 18 -15.17 17.15 -20.65
CA ASN A 18 -13.86 16.65 -20.25
C ASN A 18 -13.98 15.47 -19.26
N ILE A 19 -14.44 14.33 -19.75
CA ILE A 19 -14.55 13.09 -18.97
C ILE A 19 -13.31 12.22 -19.18
N VAL A 20 -12.66 11.81 -18.09
CA VAL A 20 -11.55 10.87 -18.12
C VAL A 20 -11.98 9.56 -17.43
N LYS A 21 -11.98 8.46 -18.18
CA LYS A 21 -12.16 7.12 -17.63
C LYS A 21 -10.82 6.62 -17.13
N ALA A 22 -10.55 6.77 -15.85
CA ALA A 22 -9.30 6.31 -15.23
C ALA A 22 -9.28 4.80 -15.03
N LEU A 23 -10.44 4.17 -14.79
CA LEU A 23 -10.61 2.71 -14.75
C LEU A 23 -11.86 2.34 -15.56
N ASP A 24 -11.78 1.25 -16.34
CA ASP A 24 -12.84 0.79 -17.22
C ASP A 24 -12.97 -0.74 -17.15
N GLY A 25 -13.80 -1.22 -16.22
CA GLY A 25 -14.16 -2.62 -16.07
C GLY A 25 -13.05 -3.50 -15.44
N VAL A 26 -12.22 -2.95 -14.55
CA VAL A 26 -11.11 -3.70 -13.92
C VAL A 26 -11.66 -4.80 -13.01
N THR A 27 -11.28 -6.05 -13.31
CA THR A 27 -11.59 -7.23 -12.49
C THR A 27 -10.30 -7.97 -12.18
N ILE A 28 -9.91 -7.97 -10.90
CA ILE A 28 -8.71 -8.66 -10.39
C ILE A 28 -9.01 -9.39 -9.09
N THR A 29 -8.20 -10.39 -8.80
CA THR A 29 -8.20 -11.09 -7.51
C THR A 29 -6.77 -11.18 -7.00
N VAL A 30 -6.59 -11.08 -5.67
CA VAL A 30 -5.30 -11.29 -5.01
C VAL A 30 -5.52 -12.27 -3.87
N ASP A 31 -4.70 -13.29 -3.78
CA ASP A 31 -4.78 -14.28 -2.72
C ASP A 31 -4.02 -13.83 -1.45
N LYS A 32 -4.43 -14.40 -0.32
CA LYS A 32 -3.79 -14.11 0.97
C LYS A 32 -2.32 -14.54 0.96
N GLY A 33 -1.43 -13.62 1.35
CA GLY A 33 0.01 -13.84 1.38
C GLY A 33 0.70 -13.64 0.03
N GLU A 34 -0.04 -13.28 -1.03
CA GLU A 34 0.52 -13.01 -2.36
C GLU A 34 1.18 -11.63 -2.41
N PHE A 35 2.31 -11.52 -3.07
CA PHE A 35 2.95 -10.25 -3.42
C PHE A 35 2.71 -9.97 -4.91
N VAL A 36 1.84 -9.02 -5.22
CA VAL A 36 1.44 -8.65 -6.58
C VAL A 36 2.03 -7.29 -6.97
N ALA A 37 2.63 -7.22 -8.15
CA ALA A 37 3.04 -5.96 -8.77
C ALA A 37 2.01 -5.53 -9.83
N ILE A 38 1.62 -4.25 -9.80
CA ILE A 38 0.79 -3.62 -10.83
C ILE A 38 1.68 -2.69 -11.64
N ILE A 39 1.82 -2.97 -12.94
CA ILE A 39 2.63 -2.20 -13.88
C ILE A 39 1.79 -1.55 -14.97
N GLY A 40 2.36 -0.58 -15.65
CA GLY A 40 1.74 0.14 -16.77
C GLY A 40 2.39 1.51 -16.98
N THR A 41 2.08 2.15 -18.09
CA THR A 41 2.57 3.48 -18.42
C THR A 41 2.04 4.57 -17.47
N SER A 42 2.67 5.73 -17.45
CA SER A 42 2.13 6.89 -16.72
C SER A 42 0.71 7.22 -17.23
N GLY A 43 -0.20 7.52 -16.32
CA GLY A 43 -1.60 7.80 -16.67
C GLY A 43 -2.47 6.57 -16.97
N SER A 44 -1.94 5.34 -16.92
CA SER A 44 -2.74 4.12 -17.23
C SER A 44 -3.80 3.75 -16.19
N GLY A 45 -3.88 4.45 -15.03
CA GLY A 45 -4.89 4.21 -14.01
C GLY A 45 -4.38 3.48 -12.75
N LYS A 46 -3.07 3.17 -12.63
CA LYS A 46 -2.50 2.40 -11.51
C LYS A 46 -2.78 3.01 -10.14
N SER A 47 -2.42 4.28 -9.93
CA SER A 47 -2.66 4.96 -8.63
C SER A 47 -4.14 5.11 -8.35
N THR A 48 -4.97 5.34 -9.40
CA THR A 48 -6.44 5.32 -9.25
C THR A 48 -6.92 3.95 -8.78
N LEU A 49 -6.41 2.86 -9.37
CA LEU A 49 -6.75 1.51 -8.92
C LEU A 49 -6.35 1.32 -7.44
N LEU A 50 -5.13 1.68 -7.06
CA LEU A 50 -4.66 1.56 -5.67
C LEU A 50 -5.55 2.36 -4.69
N HIS A 51 -5.97 3.57 -5.08
CA HIS A 51 -6.88 4.39 -4.27
C HIS A 51 -8.25 3.72 -4.09
N MET A 52 -8.78 3.06 -5.15
CA MET A 52 -10.02 2.28 -5.04
C MET A 52 -9.83 1.08 -4.09
N LEU A 53 -8.73 0.31 -4.27
CA LEU A 53 -8.41 -0.85 -3.43
C LEU A 53 -8.24 -0.47 -1.95
N GLY A 54 -7.71 0.72 -1.70
CA GLY A 54 -7.50 1.27 -0.36
C GLY A 54 -8.71 2.01 0.23
N GLY A 55 -9.79 2.19 -0.54
CA GLY A 55 -10.92 3.00 -0.10
C GLY A 55 -10.58 4.46 0.16
N LEU A 56 -9.55 4.99 -0.52
CA LEU A 56 -9.19 6.41 -0.48
C LEU A 56 -10.10 7.25 -1.38
N ASP A 57 -10.69 6.60 -2.38
CA ASP A 57 -11.69 7.21 -3.25
C ASP A 57 -12.79 6.17 -3.54
N ARG A 58 -13.96 6.62 -4.03
CA ARG A 58 -15.10 5.76 -4.33
C ARG A 58 -15.19 5.47 -5.82
N PRO A 59 -15.48 4.21 -6.22
CA PRO A 59 -15.69 3.88 -7.62
C PRO A 59 -16.95 4.56 -8.18
N THR A 60 -16.94 4.84 -9.49
CA THR A 60 -18.13 5.29 -10.22
C THR A 60 -19.12 4.13 -10.38
N SER A 61 -18.62 2.91 -10.61
CA SER A 61 -19.40 1.67 -10.65
C SER A 61 -18.49 0.47 -10.41
N GLY A 62 -19.09 -0.72 -10.24
CA GLY A 62 -18.36 -1.93 -9.86
C GLY A 62 -18.16 -2.02 -8.35
N ASN A 63 -17.37 -3.01 -7.92
CA ASN A 63 -17.20 -3.29 -6.50
C ASN A 63 -15.74 -3.58 -6.15
N VAL A 64 -15.35 -3.23 -4.91
CA VAL A 64 -14.08 -3.60 -4.29
C VAL A 64 -14.40 -4.33 -2.99
N LYS A 65 -13.84 -5.53 -2.83
CA LYS A 65 -13.94 -6.33 -1.62
C LYS A 65 -12.55 -6.62 -1.07
N VAL A 66 -12.30 -6.29 0.19
CA VAL A 66 -11.04 -6.55 0.91
C VAL A 66 -11.37 -7.20 2.25
N ASP A 67 -10.69 -8.31 2.58
CA ASP A 67 -10.88 -9.06 3.82
C ASP A 67 -12.37 -9.33 4.13
N ASN A 68 -13.12 -9.75 3.11
CA ASN A 68 -14.58 -9.97 3.13
C ASN A 68 -15.48 -8.74 3.28
N PHE A 69 -14.92 -7.52 3.37
CA PHE A 69 -15.69 -6.29 3.43
C PHE A 69 -15.85 -5.68 2.04
N GLU A 70 -17.09 -5.37 1.64
CA GLU A 70 -17.38 -4.60 0.44
C GLU A 70 -17.23 -3.11 0.75
N LEU A 71 -16.18 -2.47 0.23
CA LEU A 71 -15.85 -1.09 0.60
C LEU A 71 -16.94 -0.09 0.20
N GLY A 72 -17.63 -0.35 -0.91
CA GLY A 72 -18.73 0.50 -1.38
C GLY A 72 -19.96 0.53 -0.47
N LYS A 73 -20.12 -0.47 0.42
CA LYS A 73 -21.22 -0.54 1.39
C LYS A 73 -20.90 0.17 2.72
N LEU A 74 -19.65 0.54 2.95
CA LEU A 74 -19.23 1.24 4.16
C LEU A 74 -19.54 2.74 4.03
N ASN A 75 -20.09 3.33 5.08
CA ASN A 75 -20.16 4.79 5.21
C ASN A 75 -18.74 5.35 5.47
N ASP A 76 -18.58 6.68 5.43
CA ASP A 76 -17.25 7.30 5.51
C ASP A 76 -16.55 7.06 6.85
N GLU A 77 -17.31 7.00 7.95
CA GLU A 77 -16.77 6.70 9.27
C GLU A 77 -16.25 5.25 9.33
N ASN A 78 -17.07 4.28 8.96
CA ASN A 78 -16.68 2.86 8.93
C ASN A 78 -15.53 2.60 7.93
N LEU A 79 -15.52 3.28 6.79
CA LEU A 79 -14.44 3.18 5.82
C LEU A 79 -13.12 3.74 6.38
N THR A 80 -13.19 4.80 7.18
CA THR A 80 -12.01 5.39 7.83
C THR A 80 -11.45 4.44 8.90
N VAL A 81 -12.31 3.82 9.71
CA VAL A 81 -11.91 2.79 10.68
C VAL A 81 -11.33 1.57 9.96
N PHE A 82 -11.98 1.11 8.89
CA PHE A 82 -11.52 -0.01 8.08
C PHE A 82 -10.11 0.23 7.52
N ARG A 83 -9.85 1.40 6.90
CA ARG A 83 -8.53 1.75 6.38
C ARG A 83 -7.47 1.67 7.47
N ARG A 84 -7.71 2.29 8.62
CA ARG A 84 -6.75 2.33 9.73
C ARG A 84 -6.41 0.95 10.29
N GLN A 85 -7.37 0.03 10.30
CA GLN A 85 -7.22 -1.29 10.92
C GLN A 85 -6.81 -2.39 9.93
N ARG A 86 -7.21 -2.28 8.66
CA ARG A 86 -7.11 -3.37 7.69
C ARG A 86 -6.17 -3.09 6.53
N ILE A 87 -5.77 -1.84 6.32
CA ILE A 87 -4.93 -1.46 5.19
C ILE A 87 -3.67 -0.76 5.68
N GLY A 88 -2.52 -1.30 5.30
CA GLY A 88 -1.24 -0.61 5.43
C GLY A 88 -0.94 0.15 4.14
N PHE A 89 -0.63 1.45 4.23
CA PHE A 89 -0.20 2.25 3.08
C PHE A 89 1.29 2.55 3.13
N ILE A 90 1.96 2.37 1.98
CA ILE A 90 3.33 2.80 1.73
C ILE A 90 3.29 3.72 0.51
N PHE A 91 3.68 4.97 0.69
CA PHE A 91 3.65 5.99 -0.37
C PHE A 91 5.06 6.32 -0.84
N GLN A 92 5.17 6.81 -2.07
CA GLN A 92 6.40 7.30 -2.67
C GLN A 92 7.07 8.40 -1.83
N ASN A 93 6.28 9.31 -1.24
CA ASN A 93 6.76 10.42 -0.41
C ASN A 93 6.81 10.08 1.09
N TYR A 94 6.84 8.78 1.46
CA TYR A 94 6.89 8.28 2.84
C TYR A 94 5.69 8.70 3.71
N ASN A 95 5.20 9.91 3.60
CA ASN A 95 4.10 10.53 4.35
C ASN A 95 4.24 10.33 5.87
N LEU A 96 5.46 10.53 6.38
CA LEU A 96 5.73 10.55 7.81
C LEU A 96 5.27 11.87 8.42
N VAL A 97 4.76 11.83 9.64
CA VAL A 97 4.41 13.03 10.41
C VAL A 97 5.71 13.65 10.94
N PRO A 98 6.10 14.85 10.48
CA PRO A 98 7.46 15.37 10.69
C PRO A 98 7.78 15.75 12.13
N VAL A 99 6.75 15.99 12.95
CA VAL A 99 6.89 16.35 14.38
C VAL A 99 6.85 15.13 15.31
N LEU A 100 6.59 13.94 14.78
CA LEU A 100 6.61 12.69 15.53
C LEU A 100 7.94 11.97 15.30
N SER A 101 8.46 11.34 16.34
CA SER A 101 9.62 10.45 16.27
C SER A 101 9.34 9.24 15.36
N VAL A 102 10.38 8.46 15.05
CA VAL A 102 10.25 7.20 14.32
C VAL A 102 9.31 6.25 15.05
N TRP A 103 9.48 6.07 16.35
CA TRP A 103 8.61 5.23 17.15
C TRP A 103 7.14 5.68 17.08
N GLU A 104 6.89 6.96 17.31
CA GLU A 104 5.55 7.53 17.26
C GLU A 104 4.91 7.41 15.89
N ASN A 105 5.67 7.62 14.79
CA ASN A 105 5.18 7.38 13.44
C ASN A 105 4.77 5.92 13.22
N ILE A 106 5.56 4.95 13.72
CA ILE A 106 5.27 3.52 13.57
C ILE A 106 3.97 3.15 14.29
N ILE A 107 3.78 3.60 15.53
CA ILE A 107 2.60 3.24 16.33
C ILE A 107 1.37 4.12 16.05
N PHE A 108 1.53 5.19 15.29
CA PHE A 108 0.48 6.20 15.08
C PHE A 108 -0.89 5.64 14.67
N PRO A 109 -1.00 4.70 13.70
CA PRO A 109 -2.30 4.12 13.35
C PRO A 109 -2.97 3.38 14.50
N ILE A 110 -2.18 2.72 15.35
CA ILE A 110 -2.66 1.95 16.51
C ILE A 110 -3.16 2.91 17.60
N THR A 111 -2.40 3.98 17.85
CA THR A 111 -2.75 5.01 18.83
C THR A 111 -4.06 5.73 18.46
N LEU A 112 -4.24 6.06 17.16
CA LEU A 112 -5.49 6.65 16.66
C LEU A 112 -6.71 5.72 16.84
N ASP A 113 -6.49 4.42 16.92
CA ASP A 113 -7.55 3.42 17.16
C ASP A 113 -7.82 3.20 18.66
N GLY A 114 -7.13 3.92 19.54
CA GLY A 114 -7.24 3.78 20.99
C GLY A 114 -6.75 2.43 21.54
N LYS A 115 -5.98 1.68 20.73
CA LYS A 115 -5.47 0.36 21.09
C LYS A 115 -4.08 0.43 21.70
N THR A 116 -3.76 -0.54 22.53
CA THR A 116 -2.41 -0.77 23.02
C THR A 116 -1.59 -1.47 21.93
N SER A 117 -0.39 -0.95 21.65
CA SER A 117 0.52 -1.56 20.69
C SER A 117 1.12 -2.86 21.22
N ASP A 118 1.23 -3.86 20.35
CA ASP A 118 2.01 -5.08 20.61
C ASP A 118 3.50 -4.75 20.46
N GLN A 119 4.09 -4.31 21.57
CA GLN A 119 5.49 -3.85 21.58
C GLN A 119 6.47 -4.92 21.10
N GLN A 120 6.24 -6.19 21.43
CA GLN A 120 7.13 -7.28 21.03
C GLN A 120 7.11 -7.43 19.49
N PHE A 121 5.93 -7.44 18.90
CA PHE A 121 5.77 -7.52 17.45
C PHE A 121 6.37 -6.31 16.72
N ILE A 122 6.13 -5.09 17.24
CA ILE A 122 6.69 -3.87 16.65
C ILE A 122 8.22 -3.86 16.73
N MET A 123 8.80 -4.28 17.86
CA MET A 123 10.26 -4.36 17.99
C MET A 123 10.87 -5.42 17.06
N GLU A 124 10.15 -6.49 16.76
CA GLU A 124 10.57 -7.46 15.75
C GLU A 124 10.64 -6.83 14.35
N ILE A 125 9.62 -6.03 13.97
CA ILE A 125 9.60 -5.25 12.71
C ILE A 125 10.77 -4.25 12.70
N VAL A 126 10.92 -3.46 13.76
CA VAL A 126 11.98 -2.46 13.93
C VAL A 126 13.36 -3.07 13.73
N LYS A 127 13.63 -4.23 14.33
CA LYS A 127 14.88 -4.96 14.21
C LYS A 127 15.10 -5.47 12.77
N LEU A 128 14.07 -6.03 12.16
CA LEU A 128 14.14 -6.53 10.78
C LEU A 128 14.48 -5.41 9.78
N LEU A 129 13.96 -4.19 10.03
CA LEU A 129 14.17 -3.01 9.20
C LEU A 129 15.41 -2.19 9.57
N GLY A 130 16.17 -2.60 10.62
CA GLY A 130 17.41 -1.93 11.05
C GLY A 130 17.16 -0.54 11.63
N LEU A 131 16.06 -0.34 12.36
CA LEU A 131 15.64 0.96 12.89
C LEU A 131 15.88 1.12 14.40
N GLU A 132 16.49 0.13 15.10
CA GLU A 132 16.61 0.09 16.58
C GLU A 132 17.27 1.34 17.15
N LYS A 133 18.31 1.85 16.44
CA LYS A 133 19.08 3.01 16.88
C LYS A 133 18.48 4.35 16.44
N LYS A 134 17.29 4.32 15.84
CA LYS A 134 16.65 5.50 15.22
C LYS A 134 15.30 5.85 15.81
N LEU A 135 14.82 5.10 16.78
CA LEU A 135 13.43 5.22 17.31
C LEU A 135 13.08 6.63 17.80
N ASP A 136 14.04 7.33 18.42
CA ASP A 136 13.85 8.68 18.96
C ASP A 136 14.13 9.79 17.94
N ASN A 137 14.62 9.44 16.74
CA ASN A 137 14.90 10.43 15.69
C ASN A 137 13.61 10.98 15.08
N LEU A 138 13.66 12.23 14.64
CA LEU A 138 12.63 12.82 13.79
C LEU A 138 12.88 12.44 12.30
N PRO A 139 11.83 12.38 11.46
CA PRO A 139 11.95 12.05 10.03
C PRO A 139 13.02 12.84 9.28
N ASN A 140 13.16 14.13 9.56
CA ASN A 140 14.14 15.01 8.90
C ASN A 140 15.61 14.65 9.19
N ASN A 141 15.86 13.81 10.20
CA ASN A 141 17.20 13.33 10.55
C ASN A 141 17.51 11.96 9.92
N LEU A 142 16.67 11.49 9.00
CA LEU A 142 16.77 10.20 8.34
C LEU A 142 17.06 10.36 6.86
N SER A 143 17.83 9.41 6.27
CA SER A 143 17.94 9.28 4.80
C SER A 143 16.60 8.85 4.20
N GLY A 144 16.42 9.05 2.88
CA GLY A 144 15.21 8.61 2.17
C GLY A 144 14.89 7.12 2.38
N GLY A 145 15.91 6.25 2.26
CA GLY A 145 15.74 4.83 2.51
C GLY A 145 15.36 4.50 3.97
N GLN A 146 15.88 5.25 4.95
CA GLN A 146 15.46 5.10 6.35
C GLN A 146 14.01 5.56 6.56
N GLN A 147 13.61 6.68 5.95
CA GLN A 147 12.22 7.15 6.01
C GLN A 147 11.26 6.13 5.39
N GLN A 148 11.65 5.50 4.28
CA GLN A 148 10.85 4.46 3.65
C GLN A 148 10.75 3.22 4.54
N ARG A 149 11.83 2.81 5.21
CA ARG A 149 11.78 1.71 6.19
C ARG A 149 10.83 2.02 7.36
N VAL A 150 10.78 3.28 7.82
CA VAL A 150 9.79 3.73 8.83
C VAL A 150 8.36 3.64 8.29
N ALA A 151 8.11 4.05 7.03
CA ALA A 151 6.80 3.92 6.40
C ALA A 151 6.36 2.44 6.27
N ILE A 152 7.29 1.54 5.95
CA ILE A 152 7.05 0.09 5.94
C ILE A 152 6.70 -0.42 7.35
N ALA A 153 7.49 -0.02 8.36
CA ALA A 153 7.22 -0.40 9.76
C ALA A 153 5.83 0.06 10.21
N ARG A 154 5.47 1.30 9.91
CA ARG A 154 4.14 1.86 10.20
C ARG A 154 3.02 1.08 9.52
N ALA A 155 3.22 0.73 8.25
CA ALA A 155 2.23 -0.04 7.50
C ALA A 155 1.99 -1.44 8.10
N LEU A 156 3.05 -2.10 8.60
CA LEU A 156 2.99 -3.43 9.21
C LEU A 156 2.46 -3.42 10.66
N ALA A 157 2.67 -2.32 11.40
CA ALA A 157 2.45 -2.27 12.86
C ALA A 157 1.00 -2.57 13.28
N SER A 158 0.02 -2.19 12.46
CA SER A 158 -1.40 -2.48 12.71
C SER A 158 -1.83 -3.92 12.37
N LYS A 159 -0.91 -4.78 11.88
CA LYS A 159 -1.21 -6.13 11.37
C LYS A 159 -2.32 -6.09 10.32
N PRO A 160 -2.18 -5.31 9.23
CA PRO A 160 -3.26 -5.11 8.27
C PRO A 160 -3.55 -6.39 7.49
N ALA A 161 -4.75 -6.47 6.89
CA ALA A 161 -5.11 -7.56 5.98
C ALA A 161 -4.32 -7.50 4.67
N ILE A 162 -4.00 -6.27 4.20
CA ILE A 162 -3.26 -6.02 2.96
C ILE A 162 -2.41 -4.76 3.09
N ILE A 163 -1.24 -4.76 2.43
CA ILE A 163 -0.41 -3.58 2.24
C ILE A 163 -0.54 -3.10 0.79
N LEU A 164 -0.80 -1.82 0.62
CA LEU A 164 -0.86 -1.12 -0.66
C LEU A 164 0.34 -0.18 -0.77
N ALA A 165 1.22 -0.42 -1.73
CA ALA A 165 2.44 0.35 -1.94
C ALA A 165 2.38 1.10 -3.28
N ASP A 166 2.41 2.43 -3.24
CA ASP A 166 2.42 3.30 -4.42
C ASP A 166 3.84 3.77 -4.69
N GLU A 167 4.50 3.16 -5.68
CA GLU A 167 5.88 3.45 -6.08
C GLU A 167 6.86 3.59 -4.89
N PRO A 168 6.98 2.55 -4.05
CA PRO A 168 7.68 2.65 -2.77
C PRO A 168 9.17 2.97 -2.88
N THR A 169 9.73 2.96 -4.07
CA THR A 169 11.14 3.24 -4.36
C THR A 169 11.35 4.44 -5.28
N GLY A 170 10.28 5.12 -5.69
CA GLY A 170 10.33 6.18 -6.71
C GLY A 170 11.20 7.40 -6.36
N ASN A 171 11.52 7.60 -5.08
CA ASN A 171 12.37 8.69 -4.59
C ASN A 171 13.75 8.21 -4.06
N LEU A 172 14.15 6.98 -4.40
CA LEU A 172 15.38 6.36 -3.92
C LEU A 172 16.35 6.09 -5.07
N ASP A 173 17.64 6.06 -4.76
CA ASP A 173 18.64 5.55 -5.70
C ASP A 173 18.49 4.03 -5.89
N SER A 174 19.08 3.48 -6.97
CA SER A 174 18.91 2.08 -7.36
C SER A 174 19.30 1.10 -6.24
N LYS A 175 20.43 1.33 -5.58
CA LYS A 175 20.91 0.44 -4.51
C LYS A 175 19.95 0.43 -3.31
N THR A 176 19.53 1.61 -2.88
CA THR A 176 18.56 1.75 -1.77
C THR A 176 17.19 1.18 -2.15
N SER A 177 16.81 1.28 -3.43
CA SER A 177 15.58 0.68 -3.96
C SER A 177 15.59 -0.84 -3.82
N ASP A 178 16.68 -1.50 -4.24
CA ASP A 178 16.84 -2.95 -4.12
C ASP A 178 16.76 -3.41 -2.66
N GLU A 179 17.44 -2.69 -1.75
CA GLU A 179 17.38 -2.96 -0.31
C GLU A 179 15.94 -2.87 0.25
N VAL A 180 15.18 -1.84 -0.15
CA VAL A 180 13.80 -1.64 0.29
C VAL A 180 12.87 -2.72 -0.24
N ILE A 181 13.01 -3.12 -1.50
CA ILE A 181 12.19 -4.19 -2.09
C ILE A 181 12.51 -5.54 -1.45
N GLU A 182 13.78 -5.85 -1.21
CA GLU A 182 14.16 -7.07 -0.49
C GLU A 182 13.56 -7.10 0.93
N LEU A 183 13.57 -5.97 1.65
CA LEU A 183 12.92 -5.86 2.95
C LEU A 183 11.40 -6.06 2.87
N LEU A 184 10.72 -5.50 1.86
CA LEU A 184 9.30 -5.76 1.63
C LEU A 184 9.03 -7.24 1.39
N LYS A 185 9.87 -7.91 0.60
CA LYS A 185 9.77 -9.33 0.29
C LYS A 185 9.98 -10.21 1.53
N VAL A 186 11.02 -9.90 2.31
CA VAL A 186 11.30 -10.60 3.56
C VAL A 186 10.16 -10.42 4.57
N THR A 187 9.64 -9.19 4.71
CA THR A 187 8.52 -8.91 5.62
C THR A 187 7.23 -9.60 5.17
N SER A 188 6.93 -9.61 3.86
CA SER A 188 5.78 -10.33 3.30
C SER A 188 5.83 -11.81 3.67
N LYS A 189 6.95 -12.47 3.42
CA LYS A 189 7.12 -13.89 3.73
C LYS A 189 7.06 -14.18 5.23
N LYS A 190 7.79 -13.39 6.02
CA LYS A 190 7.89 -13.61 7.48
C LYS A 190 6.56 -13.42 8.20
N PHE A 191 5.77 -12.42 7.81
CA PHE A 191 4.51 -12.08 8.47
C PHE A 191 3.28 -12.57 7.70
N HIS A 192 3.48 -13.37 6.62
CA HIS A 192 2.41 -13.82 5.71
C HIS A 192 1.53 -12.65 5.21
N GLN A 193 2.18 -11.52 4.90
CA GLN A 193 1.52 -10.28 4.54
C GLN A 193 1.23 -10.25 3.04
N THR A 194 -0.02 -9.95 2.68
CA THR A 194 -0.39 -9.67 1.29
C THR A 194 0.06 -8.27 0.91
N ILE A 195 0.72 -8.12 -0.25
CA ILE A 195 1.20 -6.83 -0.76
C ILE A 195 0.70 -6.63 -2.19
N VAL A 196 0.14 -5.45 -2.46
CA VAL A 196 -0.11 -4.95 -3.82
C VAL A 196 0.74 -3.71 -4.02
N MET A 197 1.71 -3.79 -4.93
CA MET A 197 2.67 -2.73 -5.20
C MET A 197 2.46 -2.17 -6.61
N ILE A 198 2.40 -0.86 -6.74
CA ILE A 198 2.55 -0.18 -8.02
C ILE A 198 4.02 0.12 -8.26
N THR A 199 4.50 -0.18 -9.45
CA THR A 199 5.82 0.26 -9.92
C THR A 199 5.82 0.46 -11.42
N HIS A 200 6.65 1.38 -11.89
CA HIS A 200 6.97 1.53 -13.32
C HIS A 200 8.30 0.86 -13.70
N ASN A 201 9.05 0.31 -12.71
CA ASN A 201 10.30 -0.39 -12.93
C ASN A 201 10.03 -1.89 -13.13
N PRO A 202 10.31 -2.46 -14.35
CA PRO A 202 10.10 -3.87 -14.63
C PRO A 202 10.92 -4.81 -13.74
N GLU A 203 12.18 -4.47 -13.44
CA GLU A 203 13.08 -5.29 -12.61
C GLU A 203 12.53 -5.44 -11.18
N ILE A 204 11.92 -4.38 -10.66
CA ILE A 204 11.23 -4.41 -9.36
C ILE A 204 9.97 -5.26 -9.45
N ALA A 205 9.20 -5.15 -10.53
CA ALA A 205 7.97 -5.91 -10.73
C ALA A 205 8.23 -7.43 -10.81
N GLU A 206 9.35 -7.85 -11.41
CA GLU A 206 9.76 -9.26 -11.49
C GLU A 206 10.06 -9.88 -10.12
N GLN A 207 10.23 -9.07 -9.08
CA GLN A 207 10.45 -9.56 -7.72
C GLN A 207 9.15 -9.97 -7.00
N ALA A 208 7.98 -9.60 -7.55
CA ALA A 208 6.67 -10.04 -7.06
C ALA A 208 6.36 -11.48 -7.51
N ASP A 209 5.42 -12.12 -6.82
CA ASP A 209 4.96 -13.47 -7.17
C ASP A 209 4.17 -13.46 -8.49
N ARG A 210 3.48 -12.34 -8.80
CA ARG A 210 2.70 -12.13 -10.01
C ARG A 210 2.67 -10.65 -10.40
N THR A 211 2.62 -10.41 -11.71
CA THR A 211 2.50 -9.07 -12.28
C THR A 211 1.16 -8.90 -12.99
N ILE A 212 0.46 -7.81 -12.70
CA ILE A 212 -0.75 -7.38 -13.39
C ILE A 212 -0.42 -6.14 -14.22
N ARG A 213 -0.69 -6.17 -15.52
CA ARG A 213 -0.46 -5.05 -16.42
C ARG A 213 -1.77 -4.29 -16.67
N ILE A 214 -1.74 -2.98 -16.44
CA ILE A 214 -2.86 -2.08 -16.71
C ILE A 214 -2.51 -1.09 -17.83
N GLU A 215 -3.39 -0.96 -18.82
CA GLU A 215 -3.28 -0.03 -19.95
C GLU A 215 -4.64 0.64 -20.15
N ASP A 216 -4.65 1.97 -20.29
CA ASP A 216 -5.85 2.78 -20.53
C ASP A 216 -7.03 2.43 -19.61
N GLY A 217 -6.72 2.21 -18.32
CA GLY A 217 -7.70 1.86 -17.28
C GLY A 217 -8.24 0.43 -17.33
N ARG A 218 -7.68 -0.46 -18.16
CA ARG A 218 -8.08 -1.86 -18.32
C ARG A 218 -6.94 -2.81 -18.01
N ILE A 219 -7.29 -4.04 -17.62
CA ILE A 219 -6.29 -5.09 -17.46
C ILE A 219 -5.90 -5.61 -18.84
N ALA A 220 -4.61 -5.47 -19.19
CA ALA A 220 -4.03 -5.98 -20.41
C ALA A 220 -3.45 -7.40 -20.24
N GLN A 221 -2.95 -7.73 -19.02
CA GLN A 221 -2.37 -9.04 -18.67
C GLN A 221 -2.46 -9.27 -17.15
N GLN A 222 -2.65 -10.51 -16.76
CA GLN A 222 -2.63 -11.00 -15.38
C GLN A 222 -1.70 -12.20 -15.23
#